data_b39871a04be707b048bc063fd5b78c94
#
_entry.id   b39871a04be707b048bc063fd5b78c94
#
_cell.length_a   1.000
_cell.length_b   1.000
_cell.length_c   1.000
_cell.angle_alpha   90.00
_cell.angle_beta   90.00
_cell.angle_gamma   90.00
#
_symmetry.space_group_name_H-M   'P 1'
#
loop_
_entity.id
_entity.type
_entity.pdbx_description
1 polymer ?
#
loop_
_entity_poly.entity_id
_entity_poly.type
_entity_poly.pdbx_seq_one_letter_code
_entity_poly.pdbx_strand_id
1 'polypeptide(L)'
;MTSHFKLGKFTRGRRTFVGEVVGNSVYETDACCMMDAISHGAKRSTNWHPVSDLRVLAPVDRPSKIICIGLNYRSHIKEMKWETPKVPIIFSKPSSAIIGPGDDIVMPPASKRVDFEGECAAVIGSRASHARKGKEHIFGYTCLNDVTARDLQKTDVDWTRAKGFDTFAPIGPYISSRAPTTVTTKLNGRIVQNSPLSDRVFDDAALVEYISTIMVLEPGDIIATGTPSGIAPMNEGDVVEVELDGVGNLMNQVVKSL
;
A
#
# COMPACT_ATOMS: atom_id res chain seq x y z
N MET A 1 -19.53 13.24 14.84
CA MET A 1 -18.66 12.05 14.70
C MET A 1 -18.55 11.79 13.22
N THR A 2 -17.40 12.00 12.61
CA THR A 2 -17.18 11.62 11.21
C THR A 2 -17.30 10.11 11.11
N SER A 3 -18.31 9.62 10.37
CA SER A 3 -18.48 8.19 10.12
C SER A 3 -17.24 7.68 9.37
N HIS A 4 -16.62 6.60 9.88
CA HIS A 4 -15.51 5.95 9.16
C HIS A 4 -16.04 5.41 7.84
N PHE A 5 -15.31 5.66 6.76
CA PHE A 5 -15.59 5.12 5.44
C PHE A 5 -14.56 4.05 5.05
N LYS A 6 -14.95 3.20 4.11
CA LYS A 6 -14.10 2.27 3.40
C LYS A 6 -14.44 2.34 1.92
N LEU A 7 -13.57 2.95 1.11
CA LEU A 7 -13.76 3.14 -0.32
C LEU A 7 -12.90 2.20 -1.13
N GLY A 8 -13.46 1.66 -2.20
CA GLY A 8 -12.78 0.83 -3.17
C GLY A 8 -13.09 1.25 -4.60
N LYS A 9 -12.24 0.80 -5.53
CA LYS A 9 -12.45 0.90 -6.97
C LYS A 9 -12.87 -0.47 -7.48
N PHE A 10 -13.98 -0.54 -8.17
CA PHE A 10 -14.61 -1.80 -8.60
C PHE A 10 -14.90 -1.79 -10.07
N THR A 11 -14.93 -2.99 -10.66
CA THR A 11 -15.49 -3.17 -12.01
C THR A 11 -16.56 -4.26 -12.02
N ARG A 12 -17.62 -4.02 -12.79
CA ARG A 12 -18.68 -4.99 -13.12
C ARG A 12 -18.91 -4.96 -14.63
N GLY A 13 -18.49 -6.02 -15.29
CA GLY A 13 -18.44 -6.04 -16.75
C GLY A 13 -17.50 -4.98 -17.30
N ARG A 14 -18.02 -4.02 -18.08
CA ARG A 14 -17.22 -2.92 -18.66
C ARG A 14 -17.24 -1.62 -17.85
N ARG A 15 -18.03 -1.57 -16.77
CA ARG A 15 -18.20 -0.35 -15.98
C ARG A 15 -17.28 -0.39 -14.77
N THR A 16 -16.51 0.68 -14.58
CA THR A 16 -15.71 0.93 -13.38
C THR A 16 -16.34 2.05 -12.56
N PHE A 17 -16.33 1.92 -11.23
CA PHE A 17 -16.91 2.90 -10.30
C PHE A 17 -16.18 2.88 -8.95
N VAL A 18 -16.38 3.95 -8.18
CA VAL A 18 -15.97 4.03 -6.77
C VAL A 18 -17.16 3.63 -5.91
N GLY A 19 -16.92 2.76 -4.95
CA GLY A 19 -17.96 2.29 -4.02
C GLY A 19 -17.51 2.30 -2.58
N GLU A 20 -18.47 2.53 -1.67
CA GLU A 20 -18.29 2.39 -0.23
C GLU A 20 -18.62 0.98 0.21
N VAL A 21 -17.69 0.34 0.91
CA VAL A 21 -17.82 -1.03 1.41
C VAL A 21 -18.45 -1.03 2.79
N VAL A 22 -19.56 -1.73 2.95
CA VAL A 22 -20.27 -1.92 4.22
C VAL A 22 -20.61 -3.40 4.38
N GLY A 23 -19.92 -4.07 5.28
CA GLY A 23 -20.01 -5.52 5.39
C GLY A 23 -19.64 -6.20 4.06
N ASN A 24 -20.54 -7.02 3.52
CA ASN A 24 -20.37 -7.73 2.24
C ASN A 24 -21.01 -6.99 1.05
N SER A 25 -21.41 -5.73 1.24
CA SER A 25 -22.05 -4.92 0.21
C SER A 25 -21.18 -3.73 -0.20
N VAL A 26 -21.22 -3.39 -1.46
CA VAL A 26 -20.60 -2.20 -2.04
C VAL A 26 -21.71 -1.27 -2.52
N TYR A 27 -21.78 -0.08 -1.96
CA TYR A 27 -22.69 0.97 -2.40
C TYR A 27 -21.94 1.88 -3.37
N GLU A 28 -22.47 2.06 -4.57
CA GLU A 28 -21.91 3.02 -5.53
C GLU A 28 -21.89 4.41 -4.91
N THR A 29 -20.93 5.23 -5.31
CA THR A 29 -20.85 6.62 -4.88
C THR A 29 -21.07 7.57 -6.06
N ASP A 30 -21.25 8.87 -5.76
CA ASP A 30 -21.34 9.93 -6.77
C ASP A 30 -19.98 10.34 -7.34
N ALA A 31 -18.88 9.89 -6.76
CA ALA A 31 -17.53 10.18 -7.24
C ALA A 31 -17.25 9.51 -8.60
N CYS A 32 -16.80 10.30 -9.57
CA CYS A 32 -16.50 9.80 -10.92
C CYS A 32 -15.24 8.91 -10.97
N CYS A 33 -14.30 9.11 -10.03
CA CYS A 33 -13.09 8.31 -9.86
C CYS A 33 -12.57 8.45 -8.42
N MET A 34 -11.54 7.65 -8.06
CA MET A 34 -10.98 7.71 -6.70
C MET A 34 -10.35 9.08 -6.39
N MET A 35 -9.72 9.72 -7.36
CA MET A 35 -9.16 11.06 -7.16
C MET A 35 -10.23 12.10 -6.86
N ASP A 36 -11.41 11.98 -7.47
CA ASP A 36 -12.56 12.81 -7.16
C ASP A 36 -13.04 12.57 -5.73
N ALA A 37 -13.17 11.30 -5.32
CA ALA A 37 -13.50 10.93 -3.95
C ALA A 37 -12.50 11.47 -2.92
N ILE A 38 -11.20 11.43 -3.22
CA ILE A 38 -10.14 11.96 -2.36
C ILE A 38 -10.24 13.48 -2.23
N SER A 39 -10.50 14.19 -3.33
CA SER A 39 -10.47 15.65 -3.37
C SER A 39 -11.76 16.31 -2.88
N HIS A 40 -12.90 15.70 -3.14
CA HIS A 40 -14.22 16.30 -2.89
C HIS A 40 -15.09 15.48 -1.94
N GLY A 41 -14.63 14.30 -1.54
CA GLY A 41 -15.44 13.33 -0.82
C GLY A 41 -16.31 12.48 -1.75
N ALA A 42 -16.99 11.49 -1.19
CA ALA A 42 -17.87 10.59 -1.93
C ALA A 42 -19.15 10.36 -1.11
N LYS A 43 -20.30 10.55 -1.74
CA LYS A 43 -21.60 10.28 -1.12
C LYS A 43 -22.14 8.94 -1.64
N ARG A 44 -22.57 8.12 -0.71
CA ARG A 44 -23.22 6.84 -1.00
C ARG A 44 -24.53 7.04 -1.75
N SER A 45 -24.72 6.26 -2.80
CA SER A 45 -26.01 6.13 -3.49
C SER A 45 -26.86 5.00 -2.89
N THR A 46 -28.05 4.79 -3.44
CA THR A 46 -28.91 3.65 -3.09
C THR A 46 -28.56 2.37 -3.87
N ASN A 47 -27.76 2.49 -4.95
CA ASN A 47 -27.34 1.34 -5.76
C ASN A 47 -26.27 0.55 -5.02
N TRP A 48 -26.46 -0.73 -4.86
CA TRP A 48 -25.50 -1.60 -4.19
C TRP A 48 -25.31 -2.92 -4.91
N HIS A 49 -24.19 -3.58 -4.63
CA HIS A 49 -23.83 -4.89 -5.16
C HIS A 49 -23.16 -5.74 -4.07
N PRO A 50 -23.33 -7.07 -4.09
CA PRO A 50 -22.48 -7.95 -3.30
C PRO A 50 -21.01 -7.77 -3.72
N VAL A 51 -20.07 -7.78 -2.77
CA VAL A 51 -18.61 -7.72 -3.08
C VAL A 51 -18.21 -8.86 -4.02
N SER A 52 -18.81 -10.05 -3.84
CA SER A 52 -18.55 -11.25 -4.66
C SER A 52 -18.82 -11.09 -6.15
N ASP A 53 -19.70 -10.16 -6.53
CA ASP A 53 -20.10 -9.92 -7.91
C ASP A 53 -19.19 -8.91 -8.64
N LEU A 54 -18.17 -8.41 -7.92
CA LEU A 54 -17.32 -7.33 -8.37
C LEU A 54 -15.84 -7.78 -8.42
N ARG A 55 -15.12 -7.32 -9.43
CA ARG A 55 -13.66 -7.34 -9.38
C ARG A 55 -13.18 -6.07 -8.66
N VAL A 56 -12.36 -6.26 -7.63
CA VAL A 56 -11.69 -5.16 -6.90
C VAL A 56 -10.45 -4.76 -7.68
N LEU A 57 -10.23 -3.48 -7.85
CA LEU A 57 -9.07 -2.91 -8.54
C LEU A 57 -8.18 -2.17 -7.54
N ALA A 58 -6.96 -1.82 -7.96
CA ALA A 58 -6.12 -0.91 -7.19
C ALA A 58 -6.91 0.38 -6.89
N PRO A 59 -7.05 0.79 -5.62
CA PRO A 59 -7.86 1.95 -5.27
C PRO A 59 -7.26 3.26 -5.82
N VAL A 60 -5.92 3.35 -5.86
CA VAL A 60 -5.18 4.44 -6.54
C VAL A 60 -4.28 3.80 -7.57
N ASP A 61 -4.49 4.08 -8.83
CA ASP A 61 -3.78 3.43 -9.95
C ASP A 61 -2.67 4.30 -10.56
N ARG A 62 -2.71 5.61 -10.36
CA ARG A 62 -1.70 6.53 -10.89
C ARG A 62 -1.43 7.70 -9.95
N PRO A 63 -0.85 7.47 -8.78
CA PRO A 63 -0.36 8.54 -7.91
C PRO A 63 0.77 9.31 -8.61
N SER A 64 1.00 10.56 -8.23
CA SER A 64 2.14 11.30 -8.76
C SER A 64 3.46 10.65 -8.31
N LYS A 65 3.45 10.03 -7.11
CA LYS A 65 4.57 9.28 -6.55
C LYS A 65 4.13 8.28 -5.49
N ILE A 66 4.95 7.24 -5.30
CA ILE A 66 4.91 6.31 -4.19
C ILE A 66 6.22 6.49 -3.44
N ILE A 67 6.16 7.05 -2.24
CA ILE A 67 7.32 7.20 -1.36
C ILE A 67 7.31 6.06 -0.36
N CYS A 68 8.43 5.36 -0.25
CA CYS A 68 8.60 4.23 0.64
C CYS A 68 9.62 4.55 1.72
N ILE A 69 9.44 3.93 2.89
CA ILE A 69 10.27 4.18 4.07
C ILE A 69 11.07 2.93 4.41
N GLY A 70 12.38 3.00 4.26
CA GLY A 70 13.29 1.94 4.66
C GLY A 70 13.51 1.93 6.19
N LEU A 71 13.63 0.72 6.77
CA LEU A 71 14.02 0.51 8.16
C LEU A 71 13.14 1.26 9.19
N ASN A 72 11.85 1.24 9.02
CA ASN A 72 10.92 1.95 9.91
C ASN A 72 10.36 1.09 11.06
N TYR A 73 10.60 -0.22 11.10
CA TYR A 73 10.17 -1.08 12.21
C TYR A 73 11.36 -1.51 13.06
N ARG A 74 11.25 -1.37 14.38
CA ARG A 74 12.30 -1.76 15.34
C ARG A 74 12.64 -3.24 15.25
N SER A 75 11.62 -4.09 15.05
CA SER A 75 11.79 -5.53 14.84
C SER A 75 12.60 -5.84 13.59
N HIS A 76 12.34 -5.15 12.46
CA HIS A 76 13.07 -5.32 11.21
C HIS A 76 14.50 -4.79 11.29
N ILE A 77 14.72 -3.64 11.92
CA ILE A 77 16.05 -3.07 12.15
C ILE A 77 16.91 -4.06 12.94
N LYS A 78 16.34 -4.68 14.00
CA LYS A 78 17.03 -5.71 14.79
C LYS A 78 17.35 -6.96 13.98
N GLU A 79 16.42 -7.43 13.15
CA GLU A 79 16.61 -8.57 12.22
C GLU A 79 17.79 -8.33 11.27
N MET A 80 17.85 -7.13 10.69
CA MET A 80 18.89 -6.72 9.76
C MET A 80 20.22 -6.37 10.44
N LYS A 81 20.25 -6.25 11.78
CA LYS A 81 21.41 -5.80 12.58
C LYS A 81 21.92 -4.42 12.19
N TRP A 82 21.03 -3.51 11.87
CA TRP A 82 21.34 -2.14 11.51
C TRP A 82 21.09 -1.20 12.69
N GLU A 83 21.67 -0.01 12.64
CA GLU A 83 21.37 1.06 13.59
C GLU A 83 20.03 1.69 13.28
N THR A 84 19.30 2.12 14.30
CA THR A 84 18.04 2.85 14.14
C THR A 84 18.28 4.17 13.43
N PRO A 85 17.64 4.43 12.29
CA PRO A 85 17.80 5.68 11.56
C PRO A 85 17.37 6.88 12.41
N LYS A 86 18.16 7.98 12.37
CA LYS A 86 17.82 9.24 13.04
C LYS A 86 16.78 10.06 12.28
N VAL A 87 16.65 9.84 10.98
CA VAL A 87 15.69 10.46 10.08
C VAL A 87 15.12 9.39 9.14
N PRO A 88 13.90 9.54 8.60
CA PRO A 88 13.35 8.59 7.66
C PRO A 88 14.24 8.36 6.43
N ILE A 89 14.51 7.10 6.11
CA ILE A 89 15.19 6.71 4.87
C ILE A 89 14.11 6.61 3.79
N ILE A 90 14.14 7.51 2.83
CA ILE A 90 13.13 7.56 1.75
C ILE A 90 13.67 7.02 0.44
N PHE A 91 12.84 6.30 -0.26
CA PHE A 91 13.02 5.90 -1.66
C PHE A 91 11.67 5.89 -2.37
N SER A 92 11.63 5.64 -3.66
CA SER A 92 10.38 5.66 -4.42
C SER A 92 10.21 4.41 -5.27
N LYS A 93 8.93 4.07 -5.52
CA LYS A 93 8.52 3.12 -6.56
C LYS A 93 7.80 3.88 -7.68
N PRO A 94 7.97 3.50 -8.95
CA PRO A 94 7.23 4.13 -10.04
C PRO A 94 5.75 3.73 -9.98
N SER A 95 4.86 4.62 -10.41
CA SER A 95 3.43 4.33 -10.49
C SER A 95 3.09 3.18 -11.45
N SER A 96 3.97 2.90 -12.42
CA SER A 96 3.84 1.75 -13.34
C SER A 96 3.97 0.39 -12.64
N ALA A 97 4.57 0.35 -11.45
CA ALA A 97 4.70 -0.87 -10.66
C ALA A 97 3.40 -1.30 -9.98
N ILE A 98 2.36 -0.44 -9.96
CA ILE A 98 1.09 -0.72 -9.28
C ILE A 98 0.33 -1.83 -9.96
N ILE A 99 -0.14 -2.78 -9.13
CA ILE A 99 -1.16 -3.77 -9.46
C ILE A 99 -2.22 -3.82 -8.35
N GLY A 100 -3.40 -4.32 -8.67
CA GLY A 100 -4.51 -4.46 -7.74
C GLY A 100 -4.62 -5.85 -7.10
N PRO A 101 -5.64 -6.04 -6.25
CA PRO A 101 -5.96 -7.36 -5.70
C PRO A 101 -6.25 -8.38 -6.80
N GLY A 102 -5.63 -9.58 -6.68
CA GLY A 102 -5.81 -10.68 -7.63
C GLY A 102 -5.02 -10.57 -8.93
N ASP A 103 -4.27 -9.47 -9.14
CA ASP A 103 -3.29 -9.37 -10.23
C ASP A 103 -2.00 -10.11 -9.84
N ASP A 104 -1.23 -10.57 -10.83
CA ASP A 104 -0.03 -11.37 -10.59
C ASP A 104 1.21 -10.52 -10.31
N ILE A 105 2.00 -10.92 -9.31
CA ILE A 105 3.36 -10.43 -9.12
C ILE A 105 4.27 -11.20 -10.08
N VAL A 106 4.90 -10.49 -11.03
CA VAL A 106 5.74 -11.10 -12.05
C VAL A 106 7.21 -11.06 -11.63
N MET A 107 7.82 -12.23 -11.43
CA MET A 107 9.24 -12.33 -11.12
C MET A 107 10.07 -12.00 -12.37
N PRO A 108 10.91 -10.95 -12.36
CA PRO A 108 11.70 -10.58 -13.53
C PRO A 108 12.88 -11.53 -13.72
N PRO A 109 13.27 -11.86 -14.96
CA PRO A 109 14.44 -12.72 -15.26
C PRO A 109 15.75 -12.16 -14.71
N ALA A 110 15.81 -10.84 -14.48
CA ALA A 110 16.98 -10.14 -13.96
C ALA A 110 17.28 -10.41 -12.50
N SER A 111 16.31 -10.95 -11.72
CA SER A 111 16.47 -11.21 -10.29
C SER A 111 16.36 -12.70 -9.99
N LYS A 112 17.23 -13.16 -9.09
CA LYS A 112 17.23 -14.55 -8.57
C LYS A 112 16.50 -14.67 -7.24
N ARG A 113 16.12 -13.53 -6.63
CA ARG A 113 15.45 -13.50 -5.33
C ARG A 113 14.52 -12.32 -5.22
N VAL A 114 13.23 -12.61 -5.21
CA VAL A 114 12.16 -11.61 -5.02
C VAL A 114 11.50 -11.87 -3.67
N ASP A 115 11.54 -10.88 -2.78
CA ASP A 115 10.97 -10.95 -1.45
C ASP A 115 9.67 -10.14 -1.38
N PHE A 116 8.73 -10.57 -0.51
CA PHE A 116 7.59 -9.74 -0.09
C PHE A 116 7.98 -8.81 1.06
N GLU A 117 7.30 -7.68 1.15
CA GLU A 117 7.36 -6.73 2.26
C GLU A 117 5.96 -6.16 2.49
N GLY A 118 5.19 -6.76 3.43
CA GLY A 118 3.84 -6.30 3.74
C GLY A 118 3.88 -5.00 4.55
N GLU A 119 3.11 -4.00 4.10
CA GLU A 119 3.13 -2.65 4.64
C GLU A 119 1.74 -2.05 4.81
N CYS A 120 1.62 -1.15 5.78
CA CYS A 120 0.58 -0.14 5.79
C CYS A 120 1.00 1.02 4.89
N ALA A 121 0.11 1.47 4.02
CA ALA A 121 0.33 2.64 3.19
C ALA A 121 -0.67 3.74 3.52
N ALA A 122 -0.18 4.96 3.76
CA ALA A 122 -1.01 6.15 3.90
C ALA A 122 -1.28 6.78 2.53
N VAL A 123 -2.53 7.13 2.26
CA VAL A 123 -2.96 7.84 1.05
C VAL A 123 -3.15 9.31 1.41
N ILE A 124 -2.50 10.20 0.68
CA ILE A 124 -2.59 11.65 0.91
C ILE A 124 -3.92 12.19 0.40
N GLY A 125 -4.58 13.00 1.21
CA GLY A 125 -5.89 13.60 0.92
C GLY A 125 -5.85 15.07 0.55
N SER A 126 -4.85 15.80 1.02
CA SER A 126 -4.67 17.21 0.73
C SER A 126 -3.21 17.56 0.53
N ARG A 127 -2.96 18.57 -0.31
CA ARG A 127 -1.61 19.03 -0.62
C ARG A 127 -0.84 19.37 0.66
N ALA A 128 0.35 18.80 0.83
CA ALA A 128 1.24 19.04 1.96
C ALA A 128 2.59 19.55 1.49
N SER A 129 2.99 20.73 2.00
CA SER A 129 4.29 21.35 1.77
C SER A 129 4.72 22.00 3.08
N HIS A 130 5.85 21.56 3.65
CA HIS A 130 6.32 21.99 4.98
C HIS A 130 5.22 21.84 6.05
N ALA A 131 4.49 20.73 6.01
CA ALA A 131 3.40 20.44 6.93
C ALA A 131 3.88 20.34 8.38
N ARG A 132 3.07 20.84 9.33
CA ARG A 132 3.31 20.76 10.78
C ARG A 132 2.29 19.91 11.53
N LYS A 133 1.30 19.36 10.80
CA LYS A 133 0.23 18.51 11.29
C LYS A 133 0.00 17.39 10.26
N GLY A 134 1.00 16.54 10.10
CA GLY A 134 1.04 15.56 9.02
C GLY A 134 -0.21 14.70 8.93
N LYS A 135 -0.80 14.33 10.06
CA LYS A 135 -1.99 13.49 10.11
C LYS A 135 -3.22 14.13 9.45
N GLU A 136 -3.34 15.45 9.44
CA GLU A 136 -4.47 16.17 8.82
C GLU A 136 -4.45 16.06 7.29
N HIS A 137 -3.33 15.67 6.69
CA HIS A 137 -3.18 15.47 5.25
C HIS A 137 -3.45 14.04 4.78
N ILE A 138 -3.73 13.11 5.70
CA ILE A 138 -3.98 11.71 5.34
C ILE A 138 -5.47 11.51 5.08
N PHE A 139 -5.80 11.00 3.89
CA PHE A 139 -7.15 10.61 3.52
C PHE A 139 -7.56 9.28 4.16
N GLY A 140 -6.65 8.32 4.16
CA GLY A 140 -6.89 7.00 4.69
C GLY A 140 -5.71 6.06 4.48
N TYR A 141 -5.94 4.78 4.72
CA TYR A 141 -4.92 3.73 4.72
C TYR A 141 -5.32 2.57 3.84
N THR A 142 -4.33 1.93 3.24
CA THR A 142 -4.49 0.75 2.38
C THR A 142 -3.34 -0.22 2.58
N CYS A 143 -3.51 -1.49 2.22
CA CYS A 143 -2.40 -2.44 2.21
C CYS A 143 -1.50 -2.17 1.00
N LEU A 144 -0.21 -2.42 1.18
CA LEU A 144 0.79 -2.40 0.11
C LEU A 144 1.78 -3.55 0.34
N ASN A 145 2.26 -4.14 -0.75
CA ASN A 145 3.39 -5.06 -0.73
C ASN A 145 4.56 -4.41 -1.47
N ASP A 146 5.61 -4.01 -0.74
CA ASP A 146 6.82 -3.42 -1.31
C ASP A 146 7.74 -4.52 -1.86
N VAL A 147 7.29 -5.19 -2.93
CA VAL A 147 8.01 -6.29 -3.57
C VAL A 147 9.42 -5.85 -3.97
N THR A 148 10.41 -6.70 -3.64
CA THR A 148 11.82 -6.34 -3.70
C THR A 148 12.66 -7.42 -4.39
N ALA A 149 13.37 -7.06 -5.45
CA ALA A 149 14.45 -7.89 -6.01
C ALA A 149 15.68 -7.79 -5.09
N ARG A 150 15.74 -8.69 -4.10
CA ARG A 150 16.65 -8.57 -2.95
C ARG A 150 18.13 -8.72 -3.30
N ASP A 151 18.46 -9.50 -4.30
CA ASP A 151 19.81 -9.64 -4.83
C ASP A 151 20.28 -8.34 -5.51
N LEU A 152 19.40 -7.69 -6.28
CA LEU A 152 19.69 -6.41 -6.91
C LEU A 152 19.81 -5.28 -5.89
N GLN A 153 18.96 -5.26 -4.87
CA GLN A 153 19.04 -4.28 -3.78
C GLN A 153 20.40 -4.30 -3.06
N LYS A 154 21.05 -5.47 -2.99
CA LYS A 154 22.36 -5.62 -2.34
C LYS A 154 23.53 -5.18 -3.23
N THR A 155 23.35 -5.20 -4.54
CA THR A 155 24.42 -4.93 -5.51
C THR A 155 24.37 -3.51 -6.08
N ASP A 156 23.17 -2.91 -6.12
CA ASP A 156 22.98 -1.58 -6.68
C ASP A 156 23.32 -0.49 -5.63
N VAL A 157 23.76 0.66 -6.11
CA VAL A 157 24.04 1.83 -5.24
C VAL A 157 22.76 2.42 -4.69
N ASP A 158 21.68 2.41 -5.50
CA ASP A 158 20.34 2.84 -5.09
C ASP A 158 19.32 1.73 -5.34
N TRP A 159 18.11 1.89 -4.78
CA TRP A 159 17.09 0.86 -4.81
C TRP A 159 16.10 0.95 -5.98
N THR A 160 16.25 1.91 -6.88
CA THR A 160 15.29 2.16 -7.97
C THR A 160 15.02 0.91 -8.79
N ARG A 161 16.08 0.20 -9.24
CA ARG A 161 15.92 -1.03 -10.01
C ARG A 161 15.32 -2.16 -9.17
N ALA A 162 15.80 -2.35 -7.96
CA ALA A 162 15.34 -3.43 -7.08
C ALA A 162 13.86 -3.33 -6.67
N LYS A 163 13.32 -2.11 -6.64
CA LYS A 163 11.97 -1.75 -6.16
C LYS A 163 11.02 -1.34 -7.30
N GLY A 164 11.53 -1.10 -8.51
CA GLY A 164 10.81 -0.44 -9.59
C GLY A 164 10.32 -1.32 -10.73
N PHE A 165 10.45 -2.65 -10.66
CA PHE A 165 9.91 -3.52 -11.70
C PHE A 165 8.37 -3.39 -11.77
N ASP A 166 7.81 -3.57 -12.95
CA ASP A 166 6.38 -3.70 -13.12
C ASP A 166 5.83 -4.77 -12.17
N THR A 167 4.63 -4.56 -11.64
CA THR A 167 3.94 -5.42 -10.67
C THR A 167 4.53 -5.42 -9.23
N PHE A 168 5.59 -4.65 -8.96
CA PHE A 168 6.26 -4.65 -7.65
C PHE A 168 5.61 -3.71 -6.61
N ALA A 169 4.44 -3.14 -6.89
CA ALA A 169 3.65 -2.36 -5.94
C ALA A 169 2.18 -2.82 -5.90
N PRO A 170 1.89 -4.07 -5.47
CA PRO A 170 0.53 -4.48 -5.15
C PRO A 170 -0.08 -3.54 -4.11
N ILE A 171 -1.29 -3.00 -4.36
CA ILE A 171 -1.97 -2.05 -3.47
C ILE A 171 -3.48 -2.31 -3.42
N GLY A 172 -4.08 -2.15 -2.26
CA GLY A 172 -5.51 -2.31 -2.03
C GLY A 172 -5.82 -3.14 -0.79
N PRO A 173 -7.01 -3.75 -0.68
CA PRO A 173 -8.13 -3.68 -1.63
C PRO A 173 -8.92 -2.37 -1.55
N TYR A 174 -8.91 -1.69 -0.39
CA TYR A 174 -9.71 -0.51 -0.11
C TYR A 174 -8.87 0.57 0.55
N ILE A 175 -9.38 1.81 0.56
CA ILE A 175 -8.88 2.89 1.40
C ILE A 175 -9.84 3.04 2.56
N SER A 176 -9.35 2.90 3.79
CA SER A 176 -10.13 3.09 5.03
C SER A 176 -9.70 4.37 5.74
N SER A 177 -10.66 5.19 6.17
CA SER A 177 -10.36 6.36 7.01
C SER A 177 -10.01 5.98 8.46
N ARG A 178 -10.28 4.74 8.87
CA ARG A 178 -9.85 4.22 10.15
C ARG A 178 -8.39 3.79 10.07
N ALA A 179 -7.54 4.38 10.89
CA ALA A 179 -6.15 3.97 10.99
C ALA A 179 -6.06 2.52 11.51
N PRO A 180 -5.35 1.63 10.80
CA PRO A 180 -5.11 0.27 11.27
C PRO A 180 -4.16 0.28 12.46
N THR A 181 -4.17 -0.81 13.21
CA THR A 181 -3.28 -1.01 14.38
C THR A 181 -2.25 -2.09 14.16
N THR A 182 -2.50 -2.98 13.21
CA THR A 182 -1.67 -4.17 12.95
C THR A 182 -1.53 -4.42 11.46
N VAL A 183 -0.33 -4.84 11.04
CA VAL A 183 -0.05 -5.41 9.72
C VAL A 183 0.29 -6.88 9.88
N THR A 184 -0.35 -7.72 9.07
CA THR A 184 -0.10 -9.16 8.98
C THR A 184 0.19 -9.55 7.54
N THR A 185 1.26 -10.32 7.31
CA THR A 185 1.55 -10.90 6.00
C THR A 185 1.50 -12.41 6.10
N LYS A 186 0.83 -13.05 5.12
CA LYS A 186 0.78 -14.50 5.00
C LYS A 186 1.41 -14.92 3.67
N LEU A 187 2.14 -16.00 3.69
CA LEU A 187 2.63 -16.69 2.49
C LEU A 187 2.02 -18.09 2.47
N ASN A 188 1.23 -18.40 1.45
CA ASN A 188 0.49 -19.65 1.32
C ASN A 188 -0.36 -19.97 2.57
N GLY A 189 -1.04 -18.95 3.10
CA GLY A 189 -1.89 -19.04 4.28
C GLY A 189 -1.15 -19.09 5.64
N ARG A 190 0.20 -19.14 5.64
CA ARG A 190 1.00 -19.11 6.88
C ARG A 190 1.40 -17.70 7.23
N ILE A 191 1.17 -17.28 8.47
CA ILE A 191 1.63 -15.97 8.95
C ILE A 191 3.15 -15.94 8.98
N VAL A 192 3.74 -14.98 8.25
CA VAL A 192 5.18 -14.76 8.15
C VAL A 192 5.60 -13.41 8.72
N GLN A 193 4.70 -12.43 8.72
CA GLN A 193 4.87 -11.15 9.41
C GLN A 193 3.60 -10.87 10.22
N ASN A 194 3.76 -10.38 11.44
CA ASN A 194 2.66 -9.88 12.28
C ASN A 194 3.24 -8.88 13.28
N SER A 195 2.85 -7.62 13.14
CA SER A 195 3.40 -6.57 13.98
C SER A 195 2.40 -5.44 14.22
N PRO A 196 2.37 -4.86 15.43
CA PRO A 196 1.62 -3.63 15.63
C PRO A 196 2.30 -2.47 14.90
N LEU A 197 1.50 -1.54 14.37
CA LEU A 197 2.02 -0.34 13.72
C LEU A 197 2.78 0.59 14.70
N SER A 198 2.57 0.42 16.00
CA SER A 198 3.33 1.12 17.05
C SER A 198 4.80 0.69 17.17
N ASP A 199 5.21 -0.43 16.53
CA ASP A 199 6.62 -0.83 16.43
C ASP A 199 7.43 0.06 15.48
N ARG A 200 6.78 0.92 14.69
CA ARG A 200 7.46 1.87 13.80
C ARG A 200 8.25 2.91 14.59
N VAL A 201 9.40 3.32 14.02
CA VAL A 201 10.26 4.40 14.55
C VAL A 201 9.61 5.75 14.31
N PHE A 202 9.12 5.96 13.09
CA PHE A 202 8.43 7.17 12.66
C PHE A 202 6.97 6.85 12.37
N ASP A 203 6.05 7.57 13.00
CA ASP A 203 4.61 7.43 12.75
C ASP A 203 4.18 8.18 11.48
N ASP A 204 2.91 8.01 11.11
CA ASP A 204 2.36 8.58 9.88
C ASP A 204 2.47 10.11 9.84
N ALA A 205 2.26 10.80 10.97
CA ALA A 205 2.35 12.25 11.04
C ALA A 205 3.78 12.72 10.80
N ALA A 206 4.75 12.12 11.47
CA ALA A 206 6.17 12.42 11.33
C ALA A 206 6.66 12.18 9.89
N LEU A 207 6.17 11.11 9.23
CA LEU A 207 6.52 10.82 7.85
C LEU A 207 6.00 11.88 6.88
N VAL A 208 4.73 12.27 6.99
CA VAL A 208 4.16 13.35 6.15
C VAL A 208 4.89 14.66 6.39
N GLU A 209 5.13 15.02 7.65
CA GLU A 209 5.87 16.24 8.02
C GLU A 209 7.27 16.24 7.41
N TYR A 210 8.04 15.18 7.60
CA TYR A 210 9.39 15.06 7.07
C TYR A 210 9.43 15.11 5.55
N ILE A 211 8.65 14.27 4.86
CA ILE A 211 8.65 14.19 3.40
C ILE A 211 8.22 15.52 2.79
N SER A 212 7.23 16.21 3.37
CA SER A 212 6.75 17.50 2.87
C SER A 212 7.76 18.64 2.98
N THR A 213 8.85 18.48 3.73
CA THR A 213 9.98 19.44 3.71
C THR A 213 10.90 19.24 2.52
N ILE A 214 10.88 18.04 1.89
CA ILE A 214 11.75 17.67 0.79
C ILE A 214 11.03 17.85 -0.55
N MET A 215 9.78 17.40 -0.61
CA MET A 215 8.95 17.45 -1.81
C MET A 215 7.47 17.66 -1.46
N VAL A 216 6.75 18.33 -2.35
CA VAL A 216 5.30 18.52 -2.19
C VAL A 216 4.62 17.16 -2.30
N LEU A 217 3.73 16.84 -1.35
CA LEU A 217 2.81 15.72 -1.44
C LEU A 217 1.48 16.22 -2.00
N GLU A 218 0.96 15.52 -2.99
CA GLU A 218 -0.30 15.84 -3.67
C GLU A 218 -1.40 14.83 -3.28
N PRO A 219 -2.69 15.20 -3.38
CA PRO A 219 -3.77 14.24 -3.17
C PRO A 219 -3.59 12.98 -4.02
N GLY A 220 -3.80 11.81 -3.43
CA GLY A 220 -3.59 10.52 -4.06
C GLY A 220 -2.16 9.99 -4.01
N ASP A 221 -1.17 10.77 -3.59
CA ASP A 221 0.18 10.25 -3.33
C ASP A 221 0.16 9.21 -2.21
N ILE A 222 1.10 8.28 -2.28
CA ILE A 222 1.16 7.13 -1.36
C ILE A 222 2.45 7.18 -0.57
N ILE A 223 2.36 6.95 0.74
CA ILE A 223 3.50 6.73 1.62
C ILE A 223 3.42 5.30 2.16
N ALA A 224 4.27 4.41 1.66
CA ALA A 224 4.47 3.07 2.19
C ALA A 224 5.35 3.18 3.44
N THR A 225 4.83 2.75 4.60
CA THR A 225 5.38 3.15 5.91
C THR A 225 6.44 2.21 6.48
N GLY A 226 6.93 1.29 5.66
CA GLY A 226 7.91 0.28 6.04
C GLY A 226 7.28 -1.06 6.43
N THR A 227 8.09 -2.10 6.40
CA THR A 227 7.71 -3.49 6.70
C THR A 227 8.32 -3.96 8.03
N PRO A 228 7.63 -4.82 8.81
CA PRO A 228 8.19 -5.46 10.00
C PRO A 228 9.14 -6.61 9.64
N SER A 229 9.75 -7.26 10.66
CA SER A 229 10.54 -8.48 10.50
C SER A 229 9.74 -9.62 9.87
N GLY A 230 10.45 -10.61 9.29
CA GLY A 230 9.87 -11.81 8.67
C GLY A 230 9.82 -11.77 7.15
N ILE A 231 10.57 -10.85 6.51
CA ILE A 231 10.72 -10.83 5.05
C ILE A 231 11.35 -12.14 4.56
N ALA A 232 10.84 -12.68 3.43
CA ALA A 232 11.34 -13.92 2.87
C ALA A 232 11.13 -13.98 1.34
N PRO A 233 11.87 -14.85 0.64
CA PRO A 233 11.68 -15.02 -0.79
C PRO A 233 10.33 -15.65 -1.12
N MET A 234 9.77 -15.23 -2.24
CA MET A 234 8.63 -15.86 -2.91
C MET A 234 9.11 -16.74 -4.05
N ASN A 235 8.36 -17.78 -4.37
CA ASN A 235 8.56 -18.65 -5.49
C ASN A 235 7.35 -18.59 -6.45
N GLU A 236 7.54 -19.05 -7.67
CA GLU A 236 6.42 -19.23 -8.61
C GLU A 236 5.33 -20.11 -8.02
N GLY A 237 4.08 -19.66 -8.14
CA GLY A 237 2.90 -20.33 -7.60
C GLY A 237 2.55 -19.92 -6.17
N ASP A 238 3.45 -19.22 -5.45
CA ASP A 238 3.13 -18.72 -4.11
C ASP A 238 1.99 -17.69 -4.16
N VAL A 239 1.22 -17.64 -3.07
CA VAL A 239 0.20 -16.63 -2.82
C VAL A 239 0.62 -15.81 -1.60
N VAL A 240 0.78 -14.51 -1.78
CA VAL A 240 1.07 -13.57 -0.70
C VAL A 240 -0.16 -12.74 -0.36
N GLU A 241 -0.44 -12.62 0.92
CA GLU A 241 -1.53 -11.81 1.46
C GLU A 241 -0.98 -10.77 2.42
N VAL A 242 -1.39 -9.51 2.26
CA VAL A 242 -1.13 -8.43 3.23
C VAL A 242 -2.46 -7.97 3.81
N GLU A 243 -2.59 -8.08 5.12
CA GLU A 243 -3.82 -7.73 5.86
C GLU A 243 -3.57 -6.56 6.80
N LEU A 244 -4.47 -5.58 6.77
CA LEU A 244 -4.56 -4.51 7.76
C LEU A 244 -5.93 -4.56 8.43
N ASP A 245 -5.96 -4.53 9.76
CA ASP A 245 -7.21 -4.50 10.51
C ASP A 245 -8.03 -3.26 10.14
N GLY A 246 -9.32 -3.47 9.87
CA GLY A 246 -10.24 -2.40 9.45
C GLY A 246 -10.12 -1.97 7.98
N VAL A 247 -9.10 -2.42 7.24
CA VAL A 247 -8.93 -2.17 5.80
C VAL A 247 -9.40 -3.38 4.99
N GLY A 248 -8.70 -4.49 5.07
CA GLY A 248 -8.97 -5.72 4.34
C GLY A 248 -7.71 -6.47 3.98
N ASN A 249 -7.85 -7.40 3.03
CA ASN A 249 -6.83 -8.32 2.54
C ASN A 249 -6.44 -8.00 1.10
N LEU A 250 -5.18 -7.75 0.86
CA LEU A 250 -4.57 -7.65 -0.47
C LEU A 250 -3.89 -8.99 -0.79
N MET A 251 -4.40 -9.71 -1.78
CA MET A 251 -3.90 -11.02 -2.15
C MET A 251 -3.44 -11.02 -3.61
N ASN A 252 -2.24 -11.57 -3.85
CA ASN A 252 -1.64 -11.65 -5.17
C ASN A 252 -0.89 -12.99 -5.33
N GLN A 253 -0.98 -13.58 -6.52
CA GLN A 253 -0.21 -14.76 -6.90
C GLN A 253 1.13 -14.35 -7.51
N VAL A 254 2.16 -15.18 -7.32
CA VAL A 254 3.50 -14.98 -7.89
C VAL A 254 3.66 -15.84 -9.13
N VAL A 255 4.08 -15.24 -10.24
CA VAL A 255 4.34 -15.92 -11.51
C VAL A 255 5.72 -15.56 -12.04
N LYS A 256 6.29 -16.39 -12.90
CA LYS A 256 7.48 -16.03 -13.66
C LYS A 256 7.13 -15.23 -14.90
N SER A 257 8.01 -14.32 -15.29
CA SER A 257 7.97 -13.74 -16.62
C SER A 257 8.14 -14.85 -17.68
N LEU A 258 7.30 -14.77 -18.71
CA LEU A 258 7.39 -15.63 -19.90
C LEU A 258 8.69 -15.38 -20.63
#